data_e4e496b9e56b1eb100d50957cce87240
#
_entry.id   e4e496b9e56b1eb100d50957cce87240
#
_cell.length_a   1.000
_cell.length_b   1.000
_cell.length_c   1.000
_cell.angle_alpha   90.00
_cell.angle_beta   90.00
_cell.angle_gamma   90.00
#
_symmetry.space_group_name_H-M   'P 1'
#
loop_
_entity.id
_entity.type
_entity.pdbx_description
1 polymer ?
#
loop_
_entity_poly.entity_id
_entity_poly.type
_entity_poly.pdbx_seq_one_letter_code
_entity_poly.pdbx_strand_id
1 'polypeptide(L)'
;MGVDDVLAWVLASAEPSARWIVRSALLDGAPGAAVEHTLVLADPGTDALADRLGDWTAGADLSGHASPAFAPNLLTLLADMGVAGGDDPRVERVLDAMADHPLPDGRFASFARVRGSTTATWGALLCDTHAITEVLLRYGRGADQRVARALDVMIDDLTDTPHGRAWPCRPDPASGFRGPGRKGDVCPQVTLEALRAWSWVPVDRRPPEVLGAARVALGVWRGRATAKPYMFGHGYQFKVVKWPTTWYDVMTALDALGRFPQLWSGPEADPADRRSLAELMACLGAYNVAADGRVTPQSCYRGFEDYSFGQKKVPSPFATARVRQVLHRLDALAPEAAAVEIGALASSKGGTGTPRPPRVAG
;
A
#
# COMPACT_ATOMS: atom_id res chain seq x y z
N MET A 1 25.26 8.22 10.10
CA MET A 1 25.32 6.87 9.51
C MET A 1 24.94 6.99 8.06
N GLY A 2 25.78 6.54 7.14
CA GLY A 2 25.52 6.59 5.70
C GLY A 2 24.40 5.62 5.28
N VAL A 3 23.91 5.75 4.04
CA VAL A 3 22.92 4.81 3.48
C VAL A 3 23.49 3.39 3.52
N ASP A 4 24.76 3.22 3.20
CA ASP A 4 25.46 1.91 3.22
C ASP A 4 25.47 1.28 4.61
N ASP A 5 25.62 2.06 5.69
CA ASP A 5 25.60 1.54 7.06
C ASP A 5 24.23 0.99 7.45
N VAL A 6 23.14 1.62 6.97
CA VAL A 6 21.78 1.15 7.22
C VAL A 6 21.51 -0.16 6.49
N LEU A 7 21.92 -0.25 5.21
CA LEU A 7 21.78 -1.48 4.44
C LEU A 7 22.61 -2.62 5.03
N ALA A 8 23.84 -2.33 5.47
CA ALA A 8 24.70 -3.31 6.15
C ALA A 8 24.04 -3.82 7.45
N TRP A 9 23.41 -2.90 8.23
CA TRP A 9 22.68 -3.30 9.43
C TRP A 9 21.47 -4.22 9.12
N VAL A 10 20.71 -3.92 8.05
CA VAL A 10 19.59 -4.79 7.63
C VAL A 10 20.11 -6.16 7.17
N LEU A 11 21.20 -6.19 6.39
CA LEU A 11 21.80 -7.43 5.90
C LEU A 11 22.39 -8.30 7.04
N ALA A 12 22.82 -7.68 8.14
CA ALA A 12 23.28 -8.38 9.34
C ALA A 12 22.14 -8.87 10.25
N SER A 13 20.88 -8.51 9.96
CA SER A 13 19.75 -8.94 10.78
C SER A 13 19.42 -10.43 10.60
N ALA A 14 18.68 -10.98 11.56
CA ALA A 14 18.19 -12.36 11.48
C ALA A 14 16.94 -12.49 10.56
N GLU A 15 16.38 -11.40 10.04
CA GLU A 15 15.11 -11.35 9.32
C GLU A 15 15.29 -11.57 7.82
N PRO A 16 14.93 -12.76 7.26
CA PRO A 16 15.19 -13.07 5.84
C PRO A 16 14.47 -12.14 4.88
N SER A 17 13.21 -11.76 5.18
CA SER A 17 12.40 -10.86 4.36
C SER A 17 13.05 -9.47 4.19
N ALA A 18 13.63 -8.94 5.27
CA ALA A 18 14.35 -7.67 5.23
C ALA A 18 15.62 -7.76 4.35
N ARG A 19 16.40 -8.83 4.50
CA ARG A 19 17.60 -9.06 3.68
C ARG A 19 17.24 -9.30 2.21
N TRP A 20 16.15 -10.03 1.95
CA TRP A 20 15.64 -10.25 0.60
C TRP A 20 15.29 -8.92 -0.09
N ILE A 21 14.57 -8.02 0.58
CA ILE A 21 14.24 -6.69 0.02
C ILE A 21 15.52 -5.93 -0.34
N VAL A 22 16.51 -5.92 0.55
CA VAL A 22 17.77 -5.21 0.28
C VAL A 22 18.47 -5.80 -0.95
N ARG A 23 18.63 -7.13 -1.04
CA ARG A 23 19.35 -7.77 -2.13
C ARG A 23 18.60 -7.70 -3.47
N SER A 24 17.26 -7.83 -3.44
CA SER A 24 16.45 -7.87 -4.67
C SER A 24 16.12 -6.50 -5.23
N ALA A 25 15.97 -5.47 -4.38
CA ALA A 25 15.40 -4.19 -4.79
C ALA A 25 16.28 -2.96 -4.49
N LEU A 26 17.28 -3.08 -3.63
CA LEU A 26 18.15 -1.94 -3.26
C LEU A 26 19.60 -2.14 -3.72
N LEU A 27 19.99 -3.36 -4.05
CA LEU A 27 21.30 -3.73 -4.57
C LEU A 27 21.20 -4.38 -5.97
N ASP A 28 20.18 -4.03 -6.75
CA ASP A 28 19.97 -4.43 -8.15
C ASP A 28 20.13 -5.95 -8.40
N GLY A 29 19.47 -6.76 -7.58
CA GLY A 29 19.52 -8.22 -7.71
C GLY A 29 20.86 -8.84 -7.28
N ALA A 30 21.49 -8.26 -6.28
CA ALA A 30 22.79 -8.70 -5.77
C ALA A 30 22.85 -10.22 -5.52
N PRO A 31 24.04 -10.84 -5.65
CA PRO A 31 24.22 -12.25 -5.32
C PRO A 31 23.65 -12.59 -3.94
N GLY A 32 22.91 -13.69 -3.87
CA GLY A 32 22.26 -14.16 -2.64
C GLY A 32 20.78 -13.79 -2.51
N ALA A 33 20.15 -13.02 -3.41
CA ALA A 33 18.72 -12.76 -3.37
C ALA A 33 17.88 -14.06 -3.42
N ALA A 34 18.27 -15.05 -4.24
CA ALA A 34 17.62 -16.36 -4.31
C ALA A 34 17.80 -17.17 -3.01
N VAL A 35 18.95 -17.05 -2.34
CA VAL A 35 19.17 -17.68 -1.03
C VAL A 35 18.26 -17.06 0.01
N GLU A 36 18.19 -15.74 0.07
CA GLU A 36 17.28 -15.05 1.00
C GLU A 36 15.82 -15.41 0.73
N HIS A 37 15.41 -15.52 -0.54
CA HIS A 37 14.07 -15.98 -0.90
C HIS A 37 13.76 -17.37 -0.31
N THR A 38 14.69 -18.33 -0.46
CA THR A 38 14.53 -19.67 0.16
C THR A 38 14.39 -19.57 1.68
N LEU A 39 15.15 -18.68 2.33
CA LEU A 39 15.04 -18.46 3.76
C LEU A 39 13.73 -17.78 4.18
N VAL A 40 13.18 -16.89 3.34
CA VAL A 40 11.84 -16.31 3.55
C VAL A 40 10.77 -17.40 3.56
N LEU A 41 10.83 -18.35 2.62
CA LEU A 41 9.85 -19.44 2.55
C LEU A 41 9.96 -20.42 3.71
N ALA A 42 11.16 -20.53 4.30
CA ALA A 42 11.41 -21.39 5.48
C ALA A 42 11.19 -20.65 6.81
N ASP A 43 10.86 -19.34 6.78
CA ASP A 43 10.71 -18.53 7.99
C ASP A 43 9.39 -18.82 8.71
N PRO A 44 9.41 -19.15 10.03
CA PRO A 44 8.20 -19.44 10.79
C PRO A 44 7.18 -18.29 10.80
N GLY A 45 7.64 -17.04 10.74
CA GLY A 45 6.76 -15.87 10.67
C GLY A 45 6.03 -15.79 9.34
N THR A 46 6.69 -16.09 8.23
CA THR A 46 6.10 -16.19 6.89
C THR A 46 5.07 -17.33 6.84
N ASP A 47 5.42 -18.51 7.38
CA ASP A 47 4.54 -19.67 7.45
C ASP A 47 3.27 -19.37 8.27
N ALA A 48 3.41 -18.76 9.43
CA ALA A 48 2.29 -18.35 10.27
C ALA A 48 1.36 -17.31 9.61
N LEU A 49 1.89 -16.44 8.72
CA LEU A 49 1.06 -15.51 7.94
C LEU A 49 0.28 -16.25 6.85
N ALA A 50 0.90 -17.21 6.17
CA ALA A 50 0.23 -18.02 5.16
C ALA A 50 -0.91 -18.86 5.76
N ASP A 51 -0.75 -19.37 6.99
CA ASP A 51 -1.81 -20.08 7.72
C ASP A 51 -3.01 -19.16 8.04
N ARG A 52 -2.80 -17.86 8.18
CA ARG A 52 -3.88 -16.88 8.45
C ARG A 52 -4.73 -16.56 7.23
N LEU A 53 -4.35 -16.97 6.02
CA LEU A 53 -5.14 -16.71 4.80
C LEU A 53 -6.54 -17.33 4.89
N GLY A 54 -6.69 -18.45 5.58
CA GLY A 54 -7.97 -19.12 5.77
C GLY A 54 -8.54 -19.70 4.46
N ASP A 55 -9.84 -19.98 4.51
CA ASP A 55 -10.61 -20.43 3.34
C ASP A 55 -11.44 -19.25 2.80
N TRP A 56 -11.06 -18.73 1.63
CA TRP A 56 -11.79 -17.63 0.99
C TRP A 56 -13.25 -17.98 0.70
N THR A 57 -13.58 -19.25 0.49
CA THR A 57 -14.93 -19.71 0.16
C THR A 57 -15.83 -19.87 1.39
N ALA A 58 -15.27 -19.99 2.59
CA ALA A 58 -16.01 -20.15 3.84
C ALA A 58 -16.86 -18.94 4.23
N GLY A 59 -16.59 -17.79 3.65
CA GLY A 59 -17.43 -16.59 3.67
C GLY A 59 -17.63 -15.95 5.05
N ALA A 60 -18.20 -16.66 6.00
CA ALA A 60 -18.72 -16.10 7.26
C ALA A 60 -17.66 -15.45 8.16
N ASP A 61 -16.41 -15.87 8.07
CA ASP A 61 -15.30 -15.45 8.94
C ASP A 61 -14.32 -14.51 8.23
N LEU A 62 -14.63 -14.09 6.99
CA LEU A 62 -13.74 -13.19 6.25
C LEU A 62 -13.76 -11.78 6.85
N SER A 63 -12.57 -11.24 7.03
CA SER A 63 -12.37 -9.86 7.43
C SER A 63 -12.55 -8.93 6.22
N GLY A 64 -13.13 -7.74 6.43
CA GLY A 64 -13.25 -6.72 5.38
C GLY A 64 -11.93 -5.95 5.13
N HIS A 65 -11.91 -5.18 4.06
CA HIS A 65 -10.74 -4.45 3.53
C HIS A 65 -9.98 -3.56 4.55
N ALA A 66 -10.66 -3.05 5.58
CA ALA A 66 -10.01 -2.25 6.63
C ALA A 66 -9.21 -3.10 7.64
N SER A 67 -9.36 -4.43 7.60
CA SER A 67 -8.67 -5.34 8.51
C SER A 67 -7.34 -5.80 7.93
N PRO A 68 -6.26 -5.83 8.72
CA PRO A 68 -5.01 -6.44 8.26
C PRO A 68 -5.12 -7.97 8.07
N ALA A 69 -6.19 -8.60 8.59
CA ALA A 69 -6.51 -10.01 8.37
C ALA A 69 -7.36 -10.27 7.12
N PHE A 70 -7.72 -9.23 6.36
CA PHE A 70 -8.34 -9.39 5.05
C PHE A 70 -7.36 -10.10 4.11
N ALA A 71 -7.78 -11.19 3.46
CA ALA A 71 -6.85 -12.03 2.71
C ALA A 71 -6.03 -11.27 1.64
N PRO A 72 -6.57 -10.33 0.85
CA PRO A 72 -5.75 -9.49 -0.02
C PRO A 72 -4.67 -8.69 0.71
N ASN A 73 -4.95 -8.19 1.93
CA ASN A 73 -3.94 -7.48 2.73
C ASN A 73 -2.84 -8.43 3.24
N LEU A 74 -3.19 -9.65 3.64
CA LEU A 74 -2.20 -10.68 4.02
C LEU A 74 -1.35 -11.11 2.82
N LEU A 75 -1.96 -11.32 1.65
CA LEU A 75 -1.25 -11.62 0.41
C LEU A 75 -0.31 -10.48 0.01
N THR A 76 -0.73 -9.22 0.16
CA THR A 76 0.13 -8.06 -0.06
C THR A 76 1.33 -8.07 0.88
N LEU A 77 1.14 -8.36 2.18
CA LEU A 77 2.23 -8.46 3.14
C LEU A 77 3.18 -9.62 2.81
N LEU A 78 2.65 -10.82 2.50
CA LEU A 78 3.46 -11.97 2.09
C LEU A 78 4.31 -11.63 0.85
N ALA A 79 3.73 -10.98 -0.16
CA ALA A 79 4.47 -10.54 -1.32
C ALA A 79 5.50 -9.45 -1.00
N ASP A 80 5.22 -8.56 -0.03
CA ASP A 80 6.20 -7.58 0.49
C ASP A 80 7.36 -8.27 1.23
N MET A 81 7.12 -9.43 1.84
CA MET A 81 8.14 -10.25 2.48
C MET A 81 8.95 -11.09 1.49
N GLY A 82 8.47 -11.25 0.24
CA GLY A 82 9.17 -11.95 -0.81
C GLY A 82 8.49 -13.24 -1.30
N VAL A 83 7.29 -13.57 -0.82
CA VAL A 83 6.53 -14.71 -1.33
C VAL A 83 5.98 -14.39 -2.70
N ALA A 84 6.26 -15.22 -3.69
CA ALA A 84 5.83 -15.08 -5.08
C ALA A 84 4.78 -16.13 -5.48
N GLY A 85 4.24 -16.00 -6.69
CA GLY A 85 3.33 -17.00 -7.26
C GLY A 85 4.01 -18.35 -7.40
N GLY A 86 3.34 -19.42 -6.98
CA GLY A 86 3.84 -20.78 -6.98
C GLY A 86 4.67 -21.20 -5.75
N ASP A 87 5.02 -20.29 -4.85
CA ASP A 87 5.87 -20.58 -3.70
C ASP A 87 5.13 -21.35 -2.58
N ASP A 88 3.86 -21.06 -2.37
CA ASP A 88 3.07 -21.62 -1.27
C ASP A 88 1.68 -22.06 -1.75
N PRO A 89 1.29 -23.35 -1.56
CA PRO A 89 0.00 -23.86 -2.01
C PRO A 89 -1.21 -23.21 -1.30
N ARG A 90 -1.03 -22.64 -0.12
CA ARG A 90 -2.09 -21.89 0.58
C ARG A 90 -2.38 -20.57 -0.11
N VAL A 91 -1.31 -19.88 -0.56
CA VAL A 91 -1.39 -18.65 -1.36
C VAL A 91 -2.11 -18.94 -2.68
N GLU A 92 -1.66 -19.96 -3.42
CA GLU A 92 -2.27 -20.34 -4.72
C GLU A 92 -3.76 -20.67 -4.57
N ARG A 93 -4.12 -21.46 -3.57
CA ARG A 93 -5.53 -21.82 -3.31
C ARG A 93 -6.41 -20.59 -3.08
N VAL A 94 -5.92 -19.59 -2.33
CA VAL A 94 -6.70 -18.38 -2.07
C VAL A 94 -6.80 -17.50 -3.30
N LEU A 95 -5.71 -17.37 -4.09
CA LEU A 95 -5.72 -16.64 -5.35
C LEU A 95 -6.69 -17.27 -6.36
N ASP A 96 -6.70 -18.60 -6.48
CA ASP A 96 -7.64 -19.34 -7.34
C ASP A 96 -9.08 -19.12 -6.89
N ALA A 97 -9.35 -19.23 -5.58
CA ALA A 97 -10.66 -18.99 -5.02
C ALA A 97 -11.15 -17.55 -5.24
N MET A 98 -10.27 -16.55 -5.13
CA MET A 98 -10.60 -15.15 -5.45
C MET A 98 -10.94 -14.97 -6.94
N ALA A 99 -10.14 -15.58 -7.82
CA ALA A 99 -10.36 -15.53 -9.26
C ALA A 99 -11.65 -16.22 -9.69
N ASP A 100 -12.11 -17.24 -8.96
CA ASP A 100 -13.33 -18.00 -9.24
C ASP A 100 -14.62 -17.33 -8.73
N HIS A 101 -14.52 -16.14 -8.11
CA HIS A 101 -15.68 -15.41 -7.62
C HIS A 101 -15.87 -14.02 -8.30
N PRO A 102 -15.87 -13.93 -9.65
CA PRO A 102 -16.26 -12.70 -10.31
C PRO A 102 -17.78 -12.54 -10.27
N LEU A 103 -18.25 -11.30 -10.18
CA LEU A 103 -19.64 -10.97 -10.45
C LEU A 103 -19.91 -10.94 -11.97
N PRO A 104 -21.18 -11.00 -12.41
CA PRO A 104 -21.53 -10.95 -13.83
C PRO A 104 -21.02 -9.72 -14.57
N ASP A 105 -20.79 -8.61 -13.87
CA ASP A 105 -20.25 -7.38 -14.42
C ASP A 105 -18.71 -7.41 -14.56
N GLY A 106 -18.04 -8.42 -14.01
CA GLY A 106 -16.59 -8.60 -14.06
C GLY A 106 -15.82 -8.10 -12.83
N ARG A 107 -16.51 -7.55 -11.81
CA ARG A 107 -15.87 -7.23 -10.53
C ARG A 107 -15.59 -8.49 -9.73
N PHE A 108 -14.49 -8.50 -9.00
CA PHE A 108 -14.25 -9.55 -8.01
C PHE A 108 -15.06 -9.27 -6.74
N ALA A 109 -15.75 -10.30 -6.26
CA ALA A 109 -16.54 -10.23 -5.04
C ALA A 109 -15.72 -10.62 -3.82
N SER A 110 -16.02 -9.97 -2.70
CA SER A 110 -15.63 -10.41 -1.36
C SER A 110 -16.86 -10.78 -0.56
N PHE A 111 -16.69 -11.67 0.41
CA PHE A 111 -17.77 -12.00 1.35
C PHE A 111 -17.68 -11.05 2.54
N ALA A 112 -18.56 -10.10 2.61
CA ALA A 112 -18.49 -9.06 3.60
C ALA A 112 -19.75 -8.94 4.44
N ARG A 113 -19.53 -8.67 5.75
CA ARG A 113 -20.58 -8.15 6.63
C ARG A 113 -20.34 -6.66 6.80
N VAL A 114 -21.19 -5.86 6.21
CA VAL A 114 -21.13 -4.41 6.39
C VAL A 114 -21.66 -4.05 7.78
N ARG A 115 -21.04 -3.05 8.42
CA ARG A 115 -21.44 -2.56 9.74
C ARG A 115 -22.93 -2.15 9.72
N GLY A 116 -23.73 -2.80 10.56
CA GLY A 116 -25.17 -2.58 10.65
C GLY A 116 -26.02 -3.57 9.83
N SER A 117 -25.40 -4.47 9.04
CA SER A 117 -26.08 -5.60 8.41
C SER A 117 -26.11 -6.81 9.35
N THR A 118 -27.22 -7.54 9.35
CA THR A 118 -27.36 -8.81 10.09
C THR A 118 -26.84 -10.01 9.30
N THR A 119 -26.68 -9.85 7.99
CA THR A 119 -26.27 -10.90 7.06
C THR A 119 -24.99 -10.50 6.35
N ALA A 120 -24.06 -11.45 6.25
CA ALA A 120 -22.91 -11.33 5.34
C ALA A 120 -23.33 -11.86 3.96
N THR A 121 -22.80 -11.29 2.90
CA THR A 121 -23.11 -11.69 1.52
C THR A 121 -21.92 -11.43 0.61
N TRP A 122 -21.90 -12.11 -0.53
CA TRP A 122 -20.99 -11.78 -1.61
C TRP A 122 -21.39 -10.44 -2.25
N GLY A 123 -20.43 -9.53 -2.33
CA GLY A 123 -20.61 -8.21 -2.94
C GLY A 123 -19.28 -7.67 -3.44
N ALA A 124 -19.31 -6.64 -4.25
CA ALA A 124 -18.12 -6.05 -4.82
C ALA A 124 -18.02 -4.58 -4.45
N LEU A 125 -17.56 -4.29 -3.24
CA LEU A 125 -17.06 -2.94 -2.95
C LEU A 125 -15.88 -2.65 -3.90
N LEU A 126 -15.78 -1.43 -4.41
CA LEU A 126 -14.69 -1.09 -5.34
C LEU A 126 -13.31 -1.34 -4.73
N CYS A 127 -13.13 -0.98 -3.45
CA CYS A 127 -11.88 -1.26 -2.73
C CYS A 127 -11.56 -2.76 -2.68
N ASP A 128 -12.54 -3.64 -2.47
CA ASP A 128 -12.34 -5.08 -2.44
C ASP A 128 -11.95 -5.60 -3.83
N THR A 129 -12.68 -5.20 -4.88
CA THR A 129 -12.33 -5.55 -6.27
C THR A 129 -10.91 -5.10 -6.61
N HIS A 130 -10.54 -3.87 -6.26
CA HIS A 130 -9.21 -3.32 -6.55
C HIS A 130 -8.10 -4.09 -5.81
N ALA A 131 -8.31 -4.39 -4.52
CA ALA A 131 -7.34 -5.14 -3.72
C ALA A 131 -7.17 -6.59 -4.23
N ILE A 132 -8.27 -7.25 -4.63
CA ILE A 132 -8.20 -8.59 -5.23
C ILE A 132 -7.48 -8.52 -6.59
N THR A 133 -7.81 -7.55 -7.43
CA THR A 133 -7.14 -7.36 -8.73
C THR A 133 -5.65 -7.12 -8.55
N GLU A 134 -5.26 -6.29 -7.56
CA GLU A 134 -3.86 -6.04 -7.26
C GLU A 134 -3.10 -7.33 -6.92
N VAL A 135 -3.61 -8.13 -5.99
CA VAL A 135 -2.89 -9.35 -5.58
C VAL A 135 -2.83 -10.37 -6.70
N LEU A 136 -3.88 -10.53 -7.50
CA LEU A 136 -3.85 -11.40 -8.68
C LEU A 136 -2.77 -10.96 -9.68
N LEU A 137 -2.67 -9.66 -9.97
CA LEU A 137 -1.62 -9.12 -10.85
C LEU A 137 -0.23 -9.33 -10.24
N ARG A 138 -0.07 -9.03 -8.97
CA ARG A 138 1.20 -9.11 -8.25
C ARG A 138 1.75 -10.53 -8.17
N TYR A 139 0.86 -11.52 -8.09
CA TYR A 139 1.20 -12.95 -8.09
C TYR A 139 1.21 -13.57 -9.51
N GLY A 140 1.30 -12.73 -10.56
CA GLY A 140 1.54 -13.17 -11.93
C GLY A 140 0.30 -13.65 -12.71
N ARG A 141 -0.92 -13.42 -12.18
CA ARG A 141 -2.18 -13.82 -12.84
C ARG A 141 -2.65 -12.82 -13.90
N GLY A 142 -1.80 -11.91 -14.36
CA GLY A 142 -2.16 -10.86 -15.32
C GLY A 142 -2.60 -11.33 -16.71
N ALA A 143 -2.32 -12.60 -17.07
CA ALA A 143 -2.81 -13.21 -18.30
C ALA A 143 -4.23 -13.81 -18.19
N ASP A 144 -4.81 -13.86 -17.00
CA ASP A 144 -6.16 -14.36 -16.78
C ASP A 144 -7.19 -13.37 -17.34
N GLN A 145 -8.11 -13.87 -18.17
CA GLN A 145 -9.16 -13.05 -18.79
C GLN A 145 -10.09 -12.38 -17.76
N ARG A 146 -10.28 -13.00 -16.60
CA ARG A 146 -11.07 -12.43 -15.49
C ARG A 146 -10.38 -11.20 -14.91
N VAL A 147 -9.05 -11.24 -14.79
CA VAL A 147 -8.23 -10.09 -14.34
C VAL A 147 -8.27 -8.98 -15.39
N ALA A 148 -8.15 -9.32 -16.67
CA ALA A 148 -8.28 -8.35 -17.77
C ALA A 148 -9.66 -7.67 -17.74
N ARG A 149 -10.73 -8.45 -17.57
CA ARG A 149 -12.10 -7.91 -17.46
C ARG A 149 -12.26 -7.00 -16.23
N ALA A 150 -11.69 -7.37 -15.08
CA ALA A 150 -11.72 -6.51 -13.88
C ALA A 150 -11.00 -5.17 -14.12
N LEU A 151 -9.87 -5.18 -14.83
CA LEU A 151 -9.16 -3.96 -15.21
C LEU A 151 -10.01 -3.06 -16.11
N ASP A 152 -10.73 -3.62 -17.11
CA ASP A 152 -11.65 -2.86 -17.95
C ASP A 152 -12.75 -2.21 -17.11
N VAL A 153 -13.38 -2.98 -16.22
CA VAL A 153 -14.43 -2.46 -15.30
C VAL A 153 -13.88 -1.38 -14.38
N MET A 154 -12.62 -1.50 -13.93
CA MET A 154 -11.99 -0.44 -13.13
C MET A 154 -11.91 0.88 -13.92
N ILE A 155 -11.67 0.87 -15.23
CA ILE A 155 -11.70 2.09 -16.06
C ILE A 155 -13.12 2.63 -16.18
N ASP A 156 -14.12 1.76 -16.39
CA ASP A 156 -15.52 2.15 -16.46
C ASP A 156 -16.03 2.77 -15.15
N ASP A 157 -15.43 2.41 -14.02
CA ASP A 157 -15.76 2.93 -12.68
C ASP A 157 -15.21 4.31 -12.39
N LEU A 158 -14.30 4.82 -13.21
CA LEU A 158 -13.82 6.19 -13.08
C LEU A 158 -14.98 7.19 -13.18
N THR A 159 -15.06 8.08 -12.21
CA THR A 159 -16.15 9.04 -12.08
C THR A 159 -15.60 10.45 -11.96
N ASP A 160 -16.31 11.43 -12.51
CA ASP A 160 -15.99 12.82 -12.31
C ASP A 160 -16.22 13.21 -10.84
N THR A 161 -15.19 13.76 -10.22
CA THR A 161 -15.19 14.27 -8.87
C THR A 161 -14.80 15.74 -8.86
N PRO A 162 -14.99 16.47 -7.76
CA PRO A 162 -14.52 17.86 -7.67
C PRO A 162 -13.00 18.04 -7.88
N HIS A 163 -12.23 16.95 -7.83
CA HIS A 163 -10.78 16.94 -8.02
C HIS A 163 -10.32 16.36 -9.37
N GLY A 164 -11.26 16.01 -10.26
CA GLY A 164 -11.03 15.32 -11.52
C GLY A 164 -11.56 13.87 -11.51
N ARG A 165 -11.29 13.10 -12.57
CA ARG A 165 -11.74 11.70 -12.66
C ARG A 165 -10.91 10.80 -11.75
N ALA A 166 -11.60 10.08 -10.86
CA ALA A 166 -10.98 9.16 -9.89
C ALA A 166 -11.96 8.06 -9.47
N TRP A 167 -11.54 7.14 -8.65
CA TRP A 167 -12.37 6.08 -8.10
C TRP A 167 -13.01 6.52 -6.77
N PRO A 168 -14.30 6.83 -6.76
CA PRO A 168 -15.01 7.20 -5.53
C PRO A 168 -15.41 5.97 -4.74
N CYS A 169 -15.67 6.13 -3.46
CA CYS A 169 -16.40 5.14 -2.69
C CYS A 169 -17.86 5.13 -3.15
N ARG A 170 -18.38 3.98 -3.56
CA ARG A 170 -19.76 3.82 -4.05
C ARG A 170 -20.59 2.96 -3.12
N PRO A 171 -21.91 3.21 -3.01
CA PRO A 171 -22.84 2.27 -2.40
C PRO A 171 -22.79 0.92 -3.11
N ASP A 172 -22.92 -0.15 -2.35
CA ASP A 172 -23.09 -1.50 -2.89
C ASP A 172 -24.37 -2.12 -2.32
N PRO A 173 -25.44 -2.25 -3.13
CA PRO A 173 -26.70 -2.78 -2.66
C PRO A 173 -26.61 -4.24 -2.21
N ALA A 174 -25.72 -5.06 -2.81
CA ALA A 174 -25.59 -6.47 -2.48
C ALA A 174 -25.10 -6.66 -1.05
N SER A 175 -24.05 -5.93 -0.63
CA SER A 175 -23.56 -5.97 0.75
C SER A 175 -24.31 -5.06 1.71
N GLY A 176 -25.24 -4.22 1.21
CA GLY A 176 -25.93 -3.21 2.01
C GLY A 176 -25.08 -2.00 2.39
N PHE A 177 -23.92 -1.83 1.75
CA PHE A 177 -23.05 -0.68 1.98
C PHE A 177 -23.69 0.60 1.41
N ARG A 178 -23.85 1.63 2.24
CA ARG A 178 -24.55 2.88 1.89
C ARG A 178 -23.65 3.93 1.23
N GLY A 179 -22.38 3.66 1.08
CA GLY A 179 -21.41 4.62 0.57
C GLY A 179 -20.71 5.43 1.68
N PRO A 180 -19.90 6.41 1.30
CA PRO A 180 -19.13 7.21 2.25
C PRO A 180 -20.04 8.13 3.08
N GLY A 181 -19.59 8.43 4.30
CA GLY A 181 -20.29 9.37 5.18
C GLY A 181 -20.33 10.81 4.67
N ARG A 182 -19.42 11.18 3.77
CA ARG A 182 -19.37 12.48 3.07
C ARG A 182 -19.56 12.25 1.58
N LYS A 183 -20.68 12.71 1.04
CA LYS A 183 -20.95 12.63 -0.40
C LYS A 183 -19.93 13.50 -1.18
N GLY A 184 -19.42 12.97 -2.27
CA GLY A 184 -18.54 13.70 -3.18
C GLY A 184 -17.05 13.71 -2.79
N ASP A 185 -16.66 13.16 -1.63
CA ASP A 185 -15.26 12.99 -1.32
C ASP A 185 -14.67 11.85 -2.16
N VAL A 186 -13.50 12.09 -2.75
CA VAL A 186 -12.68 11.00 -3.28
C VAL A 186 -12.24 10.14 -2.11
N CYS A 187 -12.64 8.87 -2.10
CA CYS A 187 -12.12 7.94 -1.10
C CYS A 187 -10.65 7.62 -1.43
N PRO A 188 -9.69 8.04 -0.60
CA PRO A 188 -8.28 7.81 -0.90
C PRO A 188 -7.94 6.33 -0.95
N GLN A 189 -8.60 5.49 -0.16
CA GLN A 189 -8.38 4.04 -0.17
C GLN A 189 -8.73 3.44 -1.53
N VAL A 190 -9.93 3.69 -2.05
CA VAL A 190 -10.37 3.14 -3.35
C VAL A 190 -9.45 3.58 -4.48
N THR A 191 -9.07 4.86 -4.50
CA THR A 191 -8.18 5.40 -5.54
C THR A 191 -6.78 4.81 -5.43
N LEU A 192 -6.20 4.73 -4.23
CA LEU A 192 -4.86 4.17 -4.05
C LEU A 192 -4.81 2.67 -4.35
N GLU A 193 -5.82 1.90 -3.99
CA GLU A 193 -5.88 0.47 -4.32
C GLU A 193 -6.00 0.26 -5.82
N ALA A 194 -6.82 1.06 -6.51
CA ALA A 194 -6.88 1.02 -7.96
C ALA A 194 -5.51 1.34 -8.60
N LEU A 195 -4.85 2.40 -8.13
CA LEU A 195 -3.52 2.77 -8.62
C LEU A 195 -2.47 1.70 -8.32
N ARG A 196 -2.55 1.02 -7.17
CA ARG A 196 -1.68 -0.11 -6.85
C ARG A 196 -1.90 -1.27 -7.81
N ALA A 197 -3.15 -1.64 -8.09
CA ALA A 197 -3.46 -2.66 -9.09
C ALA A 197 -2.87 -2.29 -10.46
N TRP A 198 -3.15 -1.10 -10.96
CA TRP A 198 -2.62 -0.61 -12.23
C TRP A 198 -1.10 -0.47 -12.25
N SER A 199 -0.46 -0.31 -11.10
CA SER A 199 1.00 -0.23 -11.01
C SER A 199 1.72 -1.53 -11.39
N TRP A 200 1.04 -2.67 -11.40
CA TRP A 200 1.55 -3.97 -11.83
C TRP A 200 1.29 -4.24 -13.33
N VAL A 201 0.52 -3.41 -14.00
CA VAL A 201 0.39 -3.44 -15.45
C VAL A 201 1.58 -2.69 -16.08
N PRO A 202 2.21 -3.21 -17.15
CA PRO A 202 3.27 -2.51 -17.86
C PRO A 202 2.87 -1.08 -18.25
N VAL A 203 3.81 -0.13 -18.14
CA VAL A 203 3.53 1.32 -18.30
C VAL A 203 2.91 1.63 -19.66
N ASP A 204 3.41 1.00 -20.73
CA ASP A 204 2.95 1.13 -22.11
C ASP A 204 1.56 0.55 -22.37
N ARG A 205 1.04 -0.24 -21.44
CA ARG A 205 -0.30 -0.85 -21.50
C ARG A 205 -1.31 -0.17 -20.58
N ARG A 206 -0.91 0.84 -19.81
CA ARG A 206 -1.82 1.58 -18.91
C ARG A 206 -2.61 2.62 -19.69
N PRO A 207 -3.96 2.63 -19.58
CA PRO A 207 -4.77 3.70 -20.15
C PRO A 207 -4.38 5.07 -19.59
N PRO A 208 -4.45 6.16 -20.37
CA PRO A 208 -4.08 7.51 -19.93
C PRO A 208 -4.94 8.00 -18.76
N GLU A 209 -6.14 7.51 -18.61
CA GLU A 209 -7.07 7.80 -17.50
C GLU A 209 -6.46 7.43 -16.14
N VAL A 210 -5.67 6.35 -16.10
CA VAL A 210 -5.00 5.90 -14.87
C VAL A 210 -3.97 6.93 -14.41
N LEU A 211 -3.18 7.48 -15.32
CA LEU A 211 -2.25 8.57 -15.01
C LEU A 211 -3.01 9.84 -14.59
N GLY A 212 -4.15 10.11 -15.22
CA GLY A 212 -5.07 11.20 -14.82
C GLY A 212 -5.52 11.05 -13.37
N ALA A 213 -5.96 9.85 -12.98
CA ALA A 213 -6.39 9.56 -11.60
C ALA A 213 -5.23 9.65 -10.59
N ALA A 214 -4.01 9.26 -10.97
CA ALA A 214 -2.83 9.45 -10.14
C ALA A 214 -2.53 10.95 -9.89
N ARG A 215 -2.68 11.79 -10.91
CA ARG A 215 -2.60 13.26 -10.77
C ARG A 215 -3.70 13.83 -9.88
N VAL A 216 -4.91 13.27 -9.93
CA VAL A 216 -6.00 13.65 -9.00
C VAL A 216 -5.59 13.33 -7.55
N ALA A 217 -5.01 12.17 -7.28
CA ALA A 217 -4.53 11.83 -5.94
C ALA A 217 -3.47 12.84 -5.43
N LEU A 218 -2.53 13.26 -6.28
CA LEU A 218 -1.57 14.33 -5.95
C LEU A 218 -2.26 15.69 -5.79
N GLY A 219 -3.30 15.99 -6.57
CA GLY A 219 -4.14 17.18 -6.41
C GLY A 219 -4.85 17.22 -5.05
N VAL A 220 -5.35 16.08 -4.58
CA VAL A 220 -5.93 15.94 -3.23
C VAL A 220 -4.88 16.21 -2.15
N TRP A 221 -3.64 15.73 -2.33
CA TRP A 221 -2.54 16.06 -1.43
C TRP A 221 -2.26 17.57 -1.40
N ARG A 222 -2.17 18.21 -2.56
CA ARG A 222 -1.95 19.68 -2.65
C ARG A 222 -3.06 20.48 -1.97
N GLY A 223 -4.30 20.07 -2.16
CA GLY A 223 -5.49 20.72 -1.57
C GLY A 223 -5.79 20.34 -0.11
N ARG A 224 -4.99 19.49 0.53
CA ARG A 224 -5.28 18.92 1.86
C ARG A 224 -5.56 19.93 2.97
N ALA A 225 -4.94 21.10 2.90
CA ALA A 225 -5.11 22.14 3.91
C ALA A 225 -6.50 22.81 3.85
N THR A 226 -7.07 22.92 2.65
CA THR A 226 -8.36 23.59 2.39
C THR A 226 -9.51 22.59 2.25
N ALA A 227 -9.38 21.59 1.40
CA ALA A 227 -10.44 20.63 1.12
C ALA A 227 -10.61 19.57 2.23
N LYS A 228 -9.57 19.31 3.04
CA LYS A 228 -9.58 18.34 4.16
C LYS A 228 -10.24 17.02 3.79
N PRO A 229 -9.72 16.32 2.77
CA PRO A 229 -10.24 15.01 2.38
C PRO A 229 -10.15 14.05 3.56
N TYR A 230 -11.05 13.08 3.63
CA TYR A 230 -11.10 12.14 4.74
C TYR A 230 -9.73 11.45 4.96
N MET A 231 -9.07 11.80 6.07
CA MET A 231 -7.75 11.31 6.52
C MET A 231 -6.58 11.49 5.53
N PHE A 232 -6.79 11.80 4.26
CA PHE A 232 -5.72 11.87 3.27
C PHE A 232 -4.93 13.19 3.37
N GLY A 233 -3.62 13.05 3.57
CA GLY A 233 -2.69 14.18 3.59
C GLY A 233 -2.77 15.07 4.82
N HIS A 234 -3.70 14.85 5.74
CA HIS A 234 -3.78 15.59 6.98
C HIS A 234 -3.99 14.65 8.18
N GLY A 235 -3.54 15.11 9.33
CA GLY A 235 -3.63 14.33 10.57
C GLY A 235 -2.47 13.33 10.76
N TYR A 236 -2.34 12.91 12.01
CA TYR A 236 -1.25 12.03 12.45
C TYR A 236 -1.31 10.64 11.80
N GLN A 237 -2.51 10.10 11.63
CA GLN A 237 -2.71 8.74 11.10
C GLN A 237 -2.27 8.58 9.63
N PHE A 238 -2.29 9.66 8.85
CA PHE A 238 -1.73 9.63 7.50
C PHE A 238 -0.20 9.68 7.51
N LYS A 239 0.39 10.49 8.40
CA LYS A 239 1.84 10.77 8.42
C LYS A 239 2.65 9.66 9.06
N VAL A 240 2.08 8.95 10.04
CA VAL A 240 2.72 7.86 10.77
C VAL A 240 2.22 6.52 10.26
N VAL A 241 3.13 5.74 9.73
CA VAL A 241 2.85 4.40 9.18
C VAL A 241 2.36 3.47 10.28
N LYS A 242 1.23 2.81 10.03
CA LYS A 242 0.72 1.72 10.87
C LYS A 242 1.01 0.37 10.21
N TRP A 243 1.74 -0.47 10.89
CA TRP A 243 2.20 -1.76 10.38
C TRP A 243 1.23 -2.91 10.68
N PRO A 244 1.09 -3.90 9.75
CA PRO A 244 1.50 -3.81 8.36
C PRO A 244 0.73 -2.72 7.59
N THR A 245 1.26 -2.27 6.47
CA THR A 245 0.71 -1.18 5.66
C THR A 245 -0.51 -1.64 4.88
N THR A 246 -1.71 -1.49 5.46
CA THR A 246 -2.98 -1.94 4.86
C THR A 246 -3.98 -0.81 4.64
N TRP A 247 -3.65 0.41 5.05
CA TRP A 247 -4.53 1.58 4.96
C TRP A 247 -3.84 2.73 4.23
N TYR A 248 -4.59 3.74 3.81
CA TYR A 248 -4.07 4.90 3.11
C TYR A 248 -3.26 5.81 4.05
N ASP A 249 -2.02 5.50 4.22
CA ASP A 249 -0.99 6.34 4.85
C ASP A 249 0.01 6.88 3.82
N VAL A 250 0.96 7.65 4.29
CA VAL A 250 2.00 8.26 3.44
C VAL A 250 2.84 7.21 2.71
N MET A 251 3.08 6.06 3.31
CA MET A 251 3.86 4.99 2.69
C MET A 251 3.07 4.30 1.58
N THR A 252 1.79 3.97 1.83
CA THR A 252 0.89 3.39 0.82
C THR A 252 0.72 4.34 -0.37
N ALA A 253 0.58 5.65 -0.10
CA ALA A 253 0.49 6.66 -1.16
C ALA A 253 1.76 6.70 -2.02
N LEU A 254 2.95 6.71 -1.40
CA LEU A 254 4.22 6.72 -2.12
C LEU A 254 4.49 5.39 -2.86
N ASP A 255 4.17 4.24 -2.24
CA ASP A 255 4.35 2.96 -2.91
C ASP A 255 3.49 2.84 -4.17
N ALA A 256 2.25 3.33 -4.13
CA ALA A 256 1.38 3.37 -5.30
C ALA A 256 1.87 4.39 -6.35
N LEU A 257 1.99 5.66 -5.97
CA LEU A 257 2.28 6.76 -6.90
C LEU A 257 3.71 6.71 -7.46
N GLY A 258 4.68 6.24 -6.68
CA GLY A 258 6.06 6.09 -7.11
C GLY A 258 6.26 5.06 -8.23
N ARG A 259 5.24 4.24 -8.55
CA ARG A 259 5.26 3.28 -9.67
C ARG A 259 4.73 3.89 -10.99
N PHE A 260 4.47 5.20 -11.00
CA PHE A 260 4.07 5.95 -12.17
C PHE A 260 5.19 6.94 -12.55
N PRO A 261 6.24 6.49 -13.26
CA PRO A 261 7.40 7.32 -13.54
C PRO A 261 7.03 8.62 -14.29
N GLN A 262 5.94 8.65 -15.06
CA GLN A 262 5.45 9.83 -15.75
C GLN A 262 5.07 10.98 -14.80
N LEU A 263 4.85 10.72 -13.50
CA LEU A 263 4.58 11.77 -12.50
C LEU A 263 5.84 12.53 -12.09
N TRP A 264 7.01 11.92 -12.21
CA TRP A 264 8.25 12.46 -11.65
C TRP A 264 9.45 12.39 -12.58
N SER A 265 9.37 11.68 -13.69
CA SER A 265 10.47 11.47 -14.64
C SER A 265 10.00 11.69 -16.07
N GLY A 266 10.93 12.14 -16.93
CA GLY A 266 10.67 12.37 -18.35
C GLY A 266 9.96 13.69 -18.66
N PRO A 267 9.66 13.93 -19.95
CA PRO A 267 9.14 15.20 -20.44
C PRO A 267 7.68 15.47 -20.02
N GLU A 268 6.94 14.46 -19.61
CA GLU A 268 5.55 14.57 -19.17
C GLU A 268 5.40 14.90 -17.68
N ALA A 269 6.51 14.88 -16.92
CA ALA A 269 6.48 15.12 -15.49
C ALA A 269 6.17 16.59 -15.18
N ASP A 270 4.99 16.83 -14.59
CA ASP A 270 4.58 18.15 -14.13
C ASP A 270 5.40 18.56 -12.90
N PRO A 271 5.98 19.77 -12.85
CA PRO A 271 6.69 20.26 -11.67
C PRO A 271 5.87 20.24 -10.38
N ALA A 272 4.54 20.43 -10.45
CA ALA A 272 3.66 20.36 -9.29
C ALA A 272 3.49 18.91 -8.80
N ASP A 273 3.46 17.92 -9.70
CA ASP A 273 3.40 16.51 -9.33
C ASP A 273 4.72 16.06 -8.69
N ARG A 274 5.86 16.45 -9.28
CA ARG A 274 7.20 16.22 -8.71
C ARG A 274 7.30 16.78 -7.29
N ARG A 275 6.90 18.04 -7.10
CA ARG A 275 6.89 18.68 -5.77
C ARG A 275 6.01 17.93 -4.79
N SER A 276 4.83 17.48 -5.21
CA SER A 276 3.92 16.73 -4.34
C SER A 276 4.52 15.40 -3.89
N LEU A 277 5.19 14.68 -4.79
CA LEU A 277 5.91 13.44 -4.45
C LEU A 277 7.09 13.73 -3.51
N ALA A 278 7.87 14.78 -3.75
CA ALA A 278 8.95 15.21 -2.89
C ALA A 278 8.44 15.57 -1.46
N GLU A 279 7.30 16.25 -1.36
CA GLU A 279 6.63 16.54 -0.07
C GLU A 279 6.20 15.25 0.64
N LEU A 280 5.64 14.27 -0.07
CA LEU A 280 5.27 12.97 0.50
C LEU A 280 6.51 12.19 0.98
N MET A 281 7.62 12.21 0.21
CA MET A 281 8.89 11.60 0.63
C MET A 281 9.42 12.26 1.90
N ALA A 282 9.45 13.58 1.95
CA ALA A 282 9.87 14.34 3.12
C ALA A 282 8.97 14.04 4.34
N CYS A 283 7.66 13.90 4.12
CA CYS A 283 6.71 13.50 5.16
C CYS A 283 7.00 12.09 5.68
N LEU A 284 7.21 11.10 4.79
CA LEU A 284 7.57 9.74 5.21
C LEU A 284 8.85 9.73 6.04
N GLY A 285 9.89 10.42 5.57
CA GLY A 285 11.16 10.53 6.28
C GLY A 285 11.02 11.17 7.66
N ALA A 286 10.41 12.36 7.73
CA ALA A 286 10.34 13.14 8.96
C ALA A 286 9.53 12.49 10.08
N TYR A 287 8.51 11.69 9.74
CA TYR A 287 7.61 11.10 10.73
C TYR A 287 7.92 9.64 11.07
N ASN A 288 8.72 8.94 10.24
CA ASN A 288 8.90 7.51 10.39
C ASN A 288 10.36 7.05 10.42
N VAL A 289 11.30 7.86 9.95
CA VAL A 289 12.73 7.50 9.88
C VAL A 289 13.51 8.25 10.96
N ALA A 290 14.29 7.53 11.74
CA ALA A 290 15.16 8.10 12.77
C ALA A 290 16.40 8.77 12.13
N ALA A 291 17.12 9.59 12.92
CA ALA A 291 18.33 10.28 12.46
C ALA A 291 19.44 9.31 11.98
N ASP A 292 19.45 8.09 12.49
CA ASP A 292 20.34 7.03 12.05
C ASP A 292 19.88 6.29 10.79
N GLY A 293 18.76 6.73 10.19
CA GLY A 293 18.18 6.17 8.97
C GLY A 293 17.36 4.90 9.15
N ARG A 294 17.18 4.43 10.38
CA ARG A 294 16.36 3.24 10.71
C ARG A 294 14.91 3.63 10.99
N VAL A 295 14.03 2.65 10.87
CA VAL A 295 12.59 2.80 11.17
C VAL A 295 12.26 2.07 12.46
N THR A 296 11.80 2.81 13.46
CA THR A 296 11.16 2.26 14.66
C THR A 296 9.66 2.42 14.52
N PRO A 297 8.88 1.33 14.33
CA PRO A 297 7.45 1.41 14.20
C PRO A 297 6.79 2.10 15.40
N GLN A 298 5.93 3.08 15.15
CA GLN A 298 5.20 3.79 16.21
C GLN A 298 3.79 3.22 16.41
N SER A 299 3.26 2.55 15.38
CA SER A 299 1.91 2.00 15.37
C SER A 299 1.90 0.63 14.68
N CYS A 300 1.18 -0.32 15.28
CA CYS A 300 1.02 -1.67 14.76
C CYS A 300 -0.43 -2.11 14.94
N TYR A 301 -0.94 -2.94 14.02
CA TYR A 301 -2.21 -3.62 14.21
C TYR A 301 -2.05 -4.77 15.21
N ARG A 302 -3.13 -5.05 15.93
CA ARG A 302 -3.18 -6.19 16.86
C ARG A 302 -2.99 -7.51 16.10
N GLY A 303 -2.23 -8.44 16.68
CA GLY A 303 -1.93 -9.75 16.12
C GLY A 303 -0.68 -9.77 15.22
N PHE A 304 0.10 -8.70 15.23
CA PHE A 304 1.39 -8.60 14.52
C PHE A 304 2.54 -8.21 15.46
N GLU A 305 2.33 -8.37 16.76
CA GLU A 305 3.30 -7.96 17.79
C GLU A 305 4.58 -8.81 17.75
N ASP A 306 4.53 -10.03 17.23
CA ASP A 306 5.67 -10.95 17.16
C ASP A 306 6.62 -10.65 15.99
N TYR A 307 6.20 -9.81 15.04
CA TYR A 307 7.05 -9.37 13.92
C TYR A 307 7.91 -8.17 14.33
N SER A 308 9.07 -7.99 13.69
CA SER A 308 9.94 -6.85 13.95
C SER A 308 9.22 -5.52 13.81
N PHE A 309 8.36 -5.40 12.79
CA PHE A 309 7.53 -4.21 12.57
C PHE A 309 6.39 -4.04 13.58
N GLY A 310 6.11 -5.05 14.41
CA GLY A 310 5.19 -4.98 15.54
C GLY A 310 5.82 -4.43 16.82
N GLN A 311 7.16 -4.38 16.88
CA GLN A 311 7.92 -3.95 18.03
C GLN A 311 8.08 -2.41 18.03
N LYS A 312 7.41 -1.72 18.95
CA LYS A 312 7.33 -0.23 18.97
C LYS A 312 8.53 0.46 19.67
N LYS A 313 9.50 -0.30 20.16
CA LYS A 313 10.60 0.24 20.98
C LYS A 313 11.97 0.06 20.34
N VAL A 314 12.07 -0.77 19.33
CA VAL A 314 13.32 -1.11 18.64
C VAL A 314 13.18 -0.90 17.15
N PRO A 315 14.26 -0.55 16.43
CA PRO A 315 14.23 -0.48 14.97
C PRO A 315 13.88 -1.84 14.36
N SER A 316 13.03 -1.82 13.34
CA SER A 316 12.63 -2.99 12.58
C SER A 316 13.45 -3.09 11.29
N PRO A 317 14.16 -4.20 11.05
CA PRO A 317 14.84 -4.42 9.78
C PRO A 317 13.86 -4.44 8.60
N PHE A 318 12.72 -5.12 8.72
CA PHE A 318 11.71 -5.18 7.67
C PHE A 318 11.12 -3.79 7.36
N ALA A 319 10.67 -3.05 8.39
CA ALA A 319 10.11 -1.72 8.18
C ALA A 319 11.15 -0.77 7.56
N THR A 320 12.41 -0.86 7.98
CA THR A 320 13.51 -0.07 7.41
C THR A 320 13.74 -0.42 5.94
N ALA A 321 13.83 -1.70 5.60
CA ALA A 321 14.01 -2.16 4.23
C ALA A 321 12.85 -1.72 3.32
N ARG A 322 11.60 -1.86 3.77
CA ARG A 322 10.42 -1.45 3.01
C ARG A 322 10.36 0.06 2.76
N VAL A 323 10.60 0.87 3.79
CA VAL A 323 10.65 2.33 3.62
C VAL A 323 11.77 2.72 2.65
N ARG A 324 12.95 2.11 2.79
CA ARG A 324 14.07 2.34 1.86
C ARG A 324 13.73 1.93 0.42
N GLN A 325 13.07 0.80 0.22
CA GLN A 325 12.63 0.34 -1.10
C GLN A 325 11.67 1.33 -1.77
N VAL A 326 10.72 1.88 -1.02
CA VAL A 326 9.77 2.87 -1.54
C VAL A 326 10.48 4.18 -1.89
N LEU A 327 11.38 4.66 -1.02
CA LEU A 327 12.14 5.90 -1.26
C LEU A 327 13.16 5.74 -2.40
N HIS A 328 13.84 4.60 -2.49
CA HIS A 328 14.83 4.33 -3.55
C HIS A 328 14.24 4.45 -4.96
N ARG A 329 13.00 4.03 -5.14
CA ARG A 329 12.29 4.20 -6.42
C ARG A 329 12.17 5.66 -6.86
N LEU A 330 12.25 6.58 -5.91
CA LEU A 330 12.10 8.02 -6.09
C LEU A 330 13.39 8.80 -5.81
N ASP A 331 14.55 8.12 -5.81
CA ASP A 331 15.85 8.73 -5.50
C ASP A 331 16.16 9.97 -6.34
N ALA A 332 15.67 10.03 -7.58
CA ALA A 332 15.79 11.22 -8.43
C ALA A 332 15.11 12.49 -7.84
N LEU A 333 14.20 12.32 -6.88
CA LEU A 333 13.54 13.43 -6.16
C LEU A 333 14.14 13.71 -4.77
N ALA A 334 15.22 13.02 -4.40
CA ALA A 334 15.84 13.18 -3.08
C ALA A 334 16.29 14.63 -2.79
N PRO A 335 16.88 15.39 -3.77
CA PRO A 335 17.24 16.79 -3.53
C PRO A 335 16.02 17.68 -3.26
N GLU A 336 14.93 17.49 -4.03
CA GLU A 336 13.67 18.23 -3.83
C GLU A 336 13.04 17.89 -2.48
N ALA A 337 13.05 16.60 -2.09
CA ALA A 337 12.52 16.16 -0.80
C ALA A 337 13.32 16.73 0.37
N ALA A 338 14.65 16.81 0.24
CA ALA A 338 15.51 17.42 1.27
C ALA A 338 15.28 18.93 1.45
N ALA A 339 14.80 19.61 0.40
CA ALA A 339 14.51 21.05 0.44
C ALA A 339 13.10 21.36 1.02
N VAL A 340 12.28 20.35 1.33
CA VAL A 340 10.93 20.56 1.87
C VAL A 340 10.98 21.00 3.33
N GLU A 341 10.32 22.12 3.63
CA GLU A 341 10.11 22.56 5.01
C GLU A 341 9.03 21.71 5.68
N ILE A 342 9.42 20.83 6.60
CA ILE A 342 8.50 19.91 7.29
C ILE A 342 7.40 20.65 8.06
N GLY A 343 7.69 21.84 8.60
CA GLY A 343 6.69 22.69 9.26
C GLY A 343 5.52 23.07 8.35
N ALA A 344 5.76 23.23 7.06
CA ALA A 344 4.71 23.52 6.07
C ALA A 344 3.79 22.32 5.78
N LEU A 345 4.21 21.11 6.13
CA LEU A 345 3.40 19.89 6.01
C LEU A 345 2.43 19.69 7.20
N ALA A 346 2.53 20.54 8.24
CA ALA A 346 1.60 20.52 9.36
C ALA A 346 0.22 21.03 8.91
N SER A 347 -0.85 20.34 9.34
CA SER A 347 -2.20 20.83 9.08
C SER A 347 -2.49 22.08 9.90
N SER A 348 -3.15 23.06 9.31
CA SER A 348 -3.48 24.38 9.88
C SER A 348 -4.51 24.37 11.02
N LYS A 349 -4.77 23.26 11.69
CA LYS A 349 -5.63 23.22 12.89
C LYS A 349 -5.11 22.26 13.95
N GLY A 350 -4.65 22.88 15.05
CA GLY A 350 -4.89 22.40 16.42
C GLY A 350 -4.25 21.09 16.87
N GLY A 351 -3.14 20.72 16.29
CA GLY A 351 -2.24 19.76 16.89
C GLY A 351 -0.84 20.30 16.75
N THR A 352 -0.31 20.91 17.80
CA THR A 352 1.12 21.18 17.96
C THR A 352 1.89 19.88 18.11
N GLY A 353 1.62 18.90 17.23
CA GLY A 353 2.45 17.73 17.07
C GLY A 353 3.68 18.12 16.27
N THR A 354 4.58 18.85 16.90
CA THR A 354 6.00 18.81 16.53
C THR A 354 6.36 17.35 16.31
N PRO A 355 7.09 16.99 15.25
CA PRO A 355 7.62 15.65 15.11
C PRO A 355 8.29 15.30 16.45
N ARG A 356 7.73 14.33 17.19
CA ARG A 356 8.49 13.77 18.31
C ARG A 356 9.64 13.06 17.64
N PRO A 357 10.89 13.47 17.90
CA PRO A 357 12.01 12.68 17.44
C PRO A 357 11.76 11.24 17.92
N PRO A 358 12.02 10.24 17.10
CA PRO A 358 11.92 8.85 17.53
C PRO A 358 12.71 8.73 18.83
N ARG A 359 12.12 8.13 19.85
CA ARG A 359 12.78 7.98 21.15
C ARG A 359 14.04 7.16 20.93
N VAL A 360 15.16 7.81 21.12
CA VAL A 360 16.45 7.10 21.22
C VAL A 360 16.32 6.22 22.44
N ALA A 361 16.37 4.91 22.26
CA ALA A 361 16.48 3.97 23.37
C ALA A 361 17.84 4.23 24.03
N GLY A 362 17.82 4.68 25.27
CA GLY A 362 18.99 4.72 26.14
C GLY A 362 19.37 3.31 26.60
#